data_d3d5fa726c9876016dde24e37b98db72
#
_entry.id   d3d5fa726c9876016dde24e37b98db72
#
_cell.length_a   1.000
_cell.length_b   1.000
_cell.length_c   1.000
_cell.angle_alpha   90.00
_cell.angle_beta   90.00
_cell.angle_gamma   90.00
#
_symmetry.space_group_name_H-M   'P 1'
#
loop_
_entity.id
_entity.type
_entity.pdbx_description
1 polymer ?
#
loop_
_entity_poly.entity_id
_entity_poly.type
_entity_poly.pdbx_seq_one_letter_code
_entity_poly.pdbx_strand_id
1 'polypeptide(L)'
;MAVSDKYVEKTRTWNDNWNNVIRNVIYPDEKLRELMLIPEGTDILKFIDKYFIRDGSTDELLTNEMVRIVCRDEKMSRGLGSRKVTGHFKTFDIFVNEDVEHTATEDRLQNRQVLIAERLKYLLLRQYNCQNLHFDFEDEYDQWTKTVGYKLYRLTFFYITTV
;
A
#
# COMPACT_ATOMS: atom_id res chain seq x y z
N MET A 1 -11.89 -25.18 -22.41
CA MET A 1 -10.57 -24.53 -22.56
C MET A 1 -10.64 -23.01 -22.64
N ALA A 2 -11.60 -22.41 -23.31
CA ALA A 2 -11.71 -20.95 -23.45
C ALA A 2 -11.99 -20.16 -22.14
N VAL A 3 -12.48 -20.82 -21.09
CA VAL A 3 -12.83 -20.14 -19.82
C VAL A 3 -11.61 -19.92 -18.92
N SER A 4 -10.63 -20.81 -18.97
CA SER A 4 -9.42 -20.69 -18.14
C SER A 4 -8.48 -19.58 -18.64
N ASP A 5 -8.37 -19.41 -19.95
CA ASP A 5 -7.47 -18.41 -20.54
C ASP A 5 -7.95 -16.98 -20.31
N LYS A 6 -9.26 -16.75 -20.40
CA LYS A 6 -9.86 -15.46 -20.05
C LYS A 6 -9.70 -15.10 -18.57
N TYR A 7 -9.72 -16.07 -17.68
CA TYR A 7 -9.50 -15.85 -16.25
C TYR A 7 -8.04 -15.49 -15.94
N VAL A 8 -7.12 -16.19 -16.58
CA VAL A 8 -5.67 -15.94 -16.45
C VAL A 8 -5.31 -14.56 -17.01
N GLU A 9 -5.89 -14.20 -18.15
CA GLU A 9 -5.64 -12.90 -18.78
C GLU A 9 -6.17 -11.73 -17.95
N LYS A 10 -7.35 -11.87 -17.36
CA LYS A 10 -7.92 -10.85 -16.45
C LYS A 10 -7.13 -10.72 -15.15
N THR A 11 -6.67 -11.80 -14.58
CA THR A 11 -5.84 -11.79 -13.39
C THR A 11 -4.48 -11.13 -13.66
N ARG A 12 -3.89 -11.37 -14.83
CA ARG A 12 -2.68 -10.68 -15.29
C ARG A 12 -2.90 -9.17 -15.41
N THR A 13 -3.96 -8.75 -16.08
CA THR A 13 -4.27 -7.32 -16.27
C THR A 13 -4.41 -6.60 -14.93
N TRP A 14 -5.05 -7.23 -13.95
CA TRP A 14 -5.19 -6.64 -12.63
C TRP A 14 -3.86 -6.53 -11.87
N ASN A 15 -3.05 -7.58 -11.87
CA ASN A 15 -1.72 -7.57 -11.30
C ASN A 15 -0.80 -6.56 -12.02
N ASP A 16 -0.91 -6.46 -13.34
CA ASP A 16 -0.13 -5.53 -14.14
C ASP A 16 -0.51 -4.08 -13.82
N ASN A 17 -1.79 -3.78 -13.65
CA ASN A 17 -2.25 -2.45 -13.26
C ASN A 17 -1.72 -2.05 -11.88
N TRP A 18 -1.75 -2.96 -10.91
CA TRP A 18 -1.20 -2.70 -9.59
C TRP A 18 0.33 -2.55 -9.61
N ASN A 19 1.03 -3.40 -10.36
CA ASN A 19 2.47 -3.29 -10.57
C ASN A 19 2.83 -1.94 -11.20
N ASN A 20 2.02 -1.45 -12.13
CA ASN A 20 2.19 -0.14 -12.74
C ASN A 20 1.99 1.00 -11.74
N VAL A 21 1.03 0.89 -10.83
CA VAL A 21 0.84 1.87 -9.74
C VAL A 21 2.07 1.90 -8.83
N ILE A 22 2.56 0.75 -8.41
CA ILE A 22 3.77 0.69 -7.59
C ILE A 22 4.96 1.30 -8.32
N ARG A 23 5.19 0.90 -9.55
CA ARG A 23 6.37 1.30 -10.34
C ARG A 23 6.34 2.77 -10.75
N ASN A 24 5.18 3.28 -11.14
CA ASN A 24 5.06 4.60 -11.75
C ASN A 24 4.55 5.69 -10.80
N VAL A 25 3.93 5.32 -9.69
CA VAL A 25 3.32 6.27 -8.74
C VAL A 25 4.01 6.21 -7.39
N ILE A 26 4.13 5.02 -6.79
CA ILE A 26 4.61 4.86 -5.41
C ILE A 26 6.14 4.91 -5.35
N TYR A 27 6.82 4.04 -6.10
CA TYR A 27 8.28 3.92 -6.07
C TYR A 27 9.02 5.21 -6.46
N PRO A 28 8.61 5.97 -7.50
CA PRO A 28 9.32 7.19 -7.90
C PRO A 28 9.17 8.35 -6.92
N ASP A 29 8.25 8.28 -5.98
CA ASP A 29 7.97 9.38 -5.07
C ASP A 29 9.07 9.56 -4.02
N GLU A 30 9.86 10.61 -4.17
CA GLU A 30 11.00 10.91 -3.31
C GLU A 30 10.56 11.20 -1.87
N LYS A 31 9.43 11.88 -1.70
CA LYS A 31 8.93 12.22 -0.36
C LYS A 31 8.50 10.99 0.43
N LEU A 32 7.85 10.03 -0.23
CA LEU A 32 7.49 8.76 0.41
C LEU A 32 8.75 7.98 0.79
N ARG A 33 9.73 7.89 -0.11
CA ARG A 33 11.00 7.19 0.16
C ARG A 33 11.76 7.83 1.32
N GLU A 34 11.79 9.15 1.40
CA GLU A 34 12.38 9.88 2.52
C GLU A 34 11.67 9.56 3.84
N LEU A 35 10.34 9.61 3.88
CA LEU A 35 9.55 9.27 5.05
C LEU A 35 9.74 7.82 5.50
N MET A 36 9.92 6.91 4.55
CA MET A 36 10.16 5.50 4.80
C MET A 36 11.63 5.19 5.14
N LEU A 37 12.51 6.18 5.18
CA LEU A 37 13.94 6.00 5.45
C LEU A 37 14.63 5.03 4.49
N ILE A 38 14.20 5.03 3.24
CA ILE A 38 14.77 4.17 2.20
C ILE A 38 16.10 4.75 1.73
N PRO A 39 17.19 3.96 1.74
CA PRO A 39 18.49 4.45 1.27
C PRO A 39 18.46 4.93 -0.18
N GLU A 40 19.20 5.99 -0.47
CA GLU A 40 19.37 6.49 -1.82
C GLU A 40 19.94 5.39 -2.74
N GLY A 41 19.46 5.32 -3.98
CA GLY A 41 19.89 4.31 -4.94
C GLY A 41 19.25 2.93 -4.75
N THR A 42 18.27 2.78 -3.87
CA THR A 42 17.49 1.54 -3.73
C THR A 42 16.71 1.26 -5.01
N ASP A 43 16.96 0.12 -5.65
CA ASP A 43 16.22 -0.29 -6.84
C ASP A 43 14.80 -0.79 -6.51
N ILE A 44 13.99 -0.91 -7.56
CA ILE A 44 12.58 -1.29 -7.39
C ILE A 44 12.40 -2.71 -6.81
N LEU A 45 13.30 -3.64 -7.10
CA LEU A 45 13.21 -5.01 -6.58
C LEU A 45 13.45 -5.03 -5.08
N LYS A 46 14.47 -4.32 -4.61
CA LYS A 46 14.70 -4.12 -3.17
C LYS A 46 13.56 -3.36 -2.50
N PHE A 47 13.03 -2.35 -3.17
CA PHE A 47 11.89 -1.61 -2.65
C PHE A 47 10.69 -2.52 -2.37
N ILE A 48 10.31 -3.36 -3.33
CA ILE A 48 9.18 -4.30 -3.20
C ILE A 48 9.48 -5.41 -2.19
N ASP A 49 10.71 -5.87 -2.13
CA ASP A 49 11.11 -6.98 -1.26
C ASP A 49 11.19 -6.58 0.22
N LYS A 50 11.68 -5.37 0.50
CA LYS A 50 12.01 -4.94 1.85
C LYS A 50 11.07 -3.91 2.45
N TYR A 51 10.60 -2.97 1.65
CA TYR A 51 9.93 -1.78 2.14
C TYR A 51 8.44 -1.73 1.81
N PHE A 52 8.06 -2.27 0.67
CA PHE A 52 6.68 -2.23 0.20
C PHE A 52 6.22 -3.63 -0.21
N ILE A 53 5.83 -4.42 0.77
CA ILE A 53 5.56 -5.85 0.61
C ILE A 53 4.13 -6.07 0.20
N ARG A 54 3.97 -6.88 -0.85
CA ARG A 54 2.66 -7.34 -1.32
C ARG A 54 2.32 -8.68 -0.70
N ASP A 55 1.07 -8.80 -0.23
CA ASP A 55 0.48 -10.05 0.23
C ASP A 55 1.31 -10.80 1.29
N GLY A 56 2.24 -10.09 1.93
CA GLY A 56 3.02 -10.62 3.02
C GLY A 56 2.16 -10.83 4.25
N SER A 57 2.16 -12.02 4.80
CA SER A 57 1.86 -12.15 6.19
C SER A 57 3.11 -11.69 6.95
N THR A 58 3.13 -10.52 7.44
CA THR A 58 3.10 -10.27 8.85
C THR A 58 4.42 -10.03 9.55
N ASP A 59 4.27 -9.72 10.74
CA ASP A 59 5.14 -9.45 11.87
C ASP A 59 6.48 -10.23 11.90
N GLU A 60 6.54 -11.43 11.35
CA GLU A 60 7.73 -12.27 11.37
C GLU A 60 8.86 -11.81 10.42
N LEU A 61 8.54 -10.95 9.47
CA LEU A 61 9.48 -10.48 8.45
C LEU A 61 10.10 -9.10 8.75
N LEU A 62 9.74 -8.50 9.87
CA LEU A 62 10.26 -7.18 10.28
C LEU A 62 11.59 -7.34 11.00
N THR A 63 12.63 -7.74 10.29
CA THR A 63 13.87 -8.04 10.98
C THR A 63 14.83 -6.86 11.11
N ASN A 64 14.93 -5.94 10.16
CA ASN A 64 15.95 -4.89 10.23
C ASN A 64 15.55 -3.53 9.64
N GLU A 65 14.40 -3.41 9.02
CA GLU A 65 13.94 -2.14 8.46
C GLU A 65 13.18 -1.34 9.50
N MET A 66 13.52 -0.06 9.60
CA MET A 66 12.87 0.87 10.54
C MET A 66 11.43 1.20 10.13
N VAL A 67 11.14 1.17 8.84
CA VAL A 67 9.82 1.46 8.28
C VAL A 67 9.49 0.45 7.18
N ARG A 68 8.27 -0.05 7.20
CA ARG A 68 7.79 -0.99 6.21
C ARG A 68 6.30 -0.84 5.98
N ILE A 69 5.86 -1.01 4.74
CA ILE A 69 4.45 -1.07 4.37
C ILE A 69 4.13 -2.48 3.90
N VAL A 70 3.09 -3.07 4.45
CA VAL A 70 2.53 -4.35 3.99
C VAL A 70 1.18 -4.08 3.34
N CYS A 71 1.06 -4.43 2.08
CA CYS A 71 -0.12 -4.21 1.28
C CYS A 71 -0.94 -5.49 1.15
N ARG A 72 -2.23 -5.39 1.40
CA ARG A 72 -3.17 -6.51 1.32
C ARG A 72 -4.39 -6.16 0.50
N ASP A 73 -4.94 -7.15 -0.18
CA ASP A 73 -6.22 -7.07 -0.86
C ASP A 73 -7.26 -7.92 -0.15
N GLU A 74 -8.41 -7.31 0.12
CA GLU A 74 -9.58 -8.01 0.62
C GLU A 74 -10.73 -7.87 -0.40
N LYS A 75 -11.24 -8.99 -0.88
CA LYS A 75 -12.43 -8.98 -1.73
C LYS A 75 -13.67 -8.79 -0.89
N MET A 76 -14.56 -7.94 -1.34
CA MET A 76 -15.91 -7.92 -0.78
C MET A 76 -16.64 -9.21 -1.15
N SER A 77 -17.26 -9.83 -0.17
CA SER A 77 -18.04 -11.06 -0.34
C SER A 77 -19.36 -10.86 -1.10
N ARG A 78 -19.74 -9.61 -1.39
CA ARG A 78 -20.98 -9.28 -2.11
C ARG A 78 -20.68 -8.39 -3.30
N GLY A 79 -21.10 -8.82 -4.47
CA GLY A 79 -21.11 -7.96 -5.65
C GLY A 79 -22.01 -6.74 -5.42
N LEU A 80 -21.58 -5.58 -5.91
CA LEU A 80 -22.32 -4.31 -5.81
C LEU A 80 -23.52 -4.31 -6.78
N GLY A 81 -24.49 -5.22 -6.61
CA GLY A 81 -25.73 -5.26 -7.36
C GLY A 81 -25.60 -5.61 -8.84
N SER A 82 -24.42 -5.81 -9.38
CA SER A 82 -24.15 -6.21 -10.75
C SER A 82 -23.07 -7.30 -10.79
N ARG A 83 -23.33 -8.35 -11.58
CA ARG A 83 -22.34 -9.42 -11.81
C ARG A 83 -21.05 -8.95 -12.52
N LYS A 84 -21.03 -7.71 -12.99
CA LYS A 84 -19.91 -7.12 -13.76
C LYS A 84 -19.00 -6.23 -12.93
N VAL A 85 -19.32 -6.00 -11.68
CA VAL A 85 -18.59 -5.06 -10.81
C VAL A 85 -18.23 -5.75 -9.51
N THR A 86 -16.96 -5.75 -9.16
CA THR A 86 -16.46 -6.27 -7.89
C THR A 86 -15.79 -5.17 -7.10
N GLY A 87 -16.22 -5.01 -5.85
CA GLY A 87 -15.56 -4.11 -4.90
C GLY A 87 -14.39 -4.79 -4.20
N HIS A 88 -13.36 -4.03 -3.92
CA HIS A 88 -12.17 -4.48 -3.21
C HIS A 88 -11.76 -3.47 -2.15
N PHE A 89 -11.23 -3.96 -1.04
CA PHE A 89 -10.49 -3.15 -0.09
C PHE A 89 -8.99 -3.36 -0.28
N LYS A 90 -8.25 -2.27 -0.37
CA LYS A 90 -6.79 -2.26 -0.38
C LYS A 90 -6.31 -1.69 0.93
N THR A 91 -5.68 -2.52 1.74
CA THR A 91 -5.19 -2.16 3.06
C THR A 91 -3.68 -2.03 3.05
N PHE A 92 -3.18 -0.91 3.57
CA PHE A 92 -1.77 -0.65 3.78
C PHE A 92 -1.50 -0.63 5.27
N ASP A 93 -0.76 -1.60 5.75
CA ASP A 93 -0.26 -1.67 7.11
C ASP A 93 1.12 -1.01 7.17
N ILE A 94 1.20 0.15 7.80
CA ILE A 94 2.40 0.97 7.92
C ILE A 94 3.04 0.66 9.26
N PHE A 95 4.17 -0.05 9.24
CA PHE A 95 4.96 -0.38 10.42
C PHE A 95 6.10 0.61 10.56
N VAL A 96 6.21 1.23 11.71
CA VAL A 96 7.28 2.18 12.04
C VAL A 96 7.91 1.77 13.37
N ASN A 97 9.23 1.64 13.39
CA ASN A 97 9.98 1.38 14.61
C ASN A 97 9.83 2.57 15.58
N GLU A 98 9.66 2.28 16.86
CA GLU A 98 9.46 3.31 17.90
C GLU A 98 10.63 4.31 17.97
N ASP A 99 11.85 3.91 17.63
CA ASP A 99 13.03 4.79 17.64
C ASP A 99 12.95 5.89 16.56
N VAL A 100 12.14 5.69 15.52
CA VAL A 100 11.95 6.64 14.41
C VAL A 100 10.50 7.09 14.25
N GLU A 101 9.67 6.85 15.25
CA GLU A 101 8.24 7.18 15.23
C GLU A 101 7.99 8.68 14.99
N HIS A 102 8.82 9.53 15.58
CA HIS A 102 8.66 10.96 15.45
C HIS A 102 9.65 11.56 14.46
N THR A 103 9.16 12.48 13.64
CA THR A 103 9.99 13.27 12.75
C THR A 103 9.70 14.76 12.98
N ALA A 104 10.74 15.57 12.98
CA ALA A 104 10.60 17.01 13.05
C ALA A 104 10.35 17.56 11.65
N THR A 105 9.22 18.24 11.47
CA THR A 105 8.91 19.00 10.28
C THR A 105 8.39 20.38 10.72
N GLU A 106 8.98 21.45 10.22
CA GLU A 106 8.51 22.82 10.45
C GLU A 106 8.23 23.14 11.95
N ASP A 107 9.18 22.84 12.83
CA ASP A 107 9.09 23.04 14.28
C ASP A 107 8.03 22.20 15.01
N ARG A 108 7.50 21.15 14.38
CA ARG A 108 6.54 20.23 14.97
C ARG A 108 7.06 18.81 14.97
N LEU A 109 6.82 18.09 16.05
CA LEU A 109 6.95 16.64 16.08
C LEU A 109 5.69 16.04 15.47
N GLN A 110 5.87 15.24 14.44
CA GLN A 110 4.78 14.54 13.78
C GLN A 110 5.05 13.05 13.76
N ASN A 111 4.01 12.26 13.88
CA ASN A 111 4.09 10.82 13.79
C ASN A 111 4.38 10.40 12.35
N ARG A 112 5.47 9.69 12.16
CA ARG A 112 5.95 9.25 10.85
C ARG A 112 4.92 8.39 10.11
N GLN A 113 4.25 7.47 10.80
CA GLN A 113 3.21 6.62 10.20
C GLN A 113 2.04 7.43 9.63
N VAL A 114 1.64 8.50 10.31
CA VAL A 114 0.58 9.40 9.83
C VAL A 114 1.03 10.16 8.59
N LEU A 115 2.27 10.65 8.56
CA LEU A 115 2.83 11.35 7.39
C LEU A 115 2.93 10.42 6.17
N ILE A 116 3.29 9.15 6.38
CA ILE A 116 3.32 8.14 5.32
C ILE A 116 1.90 7.89 4.80
N ALA A 117 0.92 7.73 5.68
CA ALA A 117 -0.48 7.57 5.30
C ALA A 117 -1.00 8.76 4.49
N GLU A 118 -0.73 9.97 4.93
CA GLU A 118 -1.05 11.22 4.22
C GLU A 118 -0.43 11.26 2.82
N ARG A 119 0.84 10.84 2.70
CA ARG A 119 1.52 10.80 1.41
C ARG A 119 0.91 9.75 0.47
N LEU A 120 0.59 8.55 0.98
CA LEU A 120 -0.10 7.52 0.20
C LEU A 120 -1.48 7.98 -0.26
N LYS A 121 -2.26 8.63 0.60
CA LYS A 121 -3.54 9.26 0.21
C LYS A 121 -3.35 10.27 -0.92
N TYR A 122 -2.37 11.14 -0.80
CA TYR A 122 -2.05 12.11 -1.84
C TYR A 122 -1.74 11.44 -3.18
N LEU A 123 -0.90 10.40 -3.17
CA LEU A 123 -0.47 9.70 -4.39
C LEU A 123 -1.62 8.92 -5.04
N LEU A 124 -2.42 8.23 -4.27
CA LEU A 124 -3.44 7.33 -4.80
C LEU A 124 -4.75 8.03 -5.15
N LEU A 125 -5.14 9.08 -4.40
CA LEU A 125 -6.40 9.78 -4.64
C LEU A 125 -6.30 10.88 -5.71
N ARG A 126 -5.13 11.48 -5.91
CA ARG A 126 -4.96 12.60 -6.85
C ARG A 126 -4.43 12.20 -8.21
N GLN A 127 -3.83 11.03 -8.33
CA GLN A 127 -3.28 10.61 -9.62
C GLN A 127 -4.32 9.88 -10.45
N TYR A 128 -4.94 10.60 -11.37
CA TYR A 128 -5.80 10.05 -12.41
C TYR A 128 -5.11 9.03 -13.32
N ASN A 129 -3.81 8.85 -13.17
CA ASN A 129 -2.98 7.95 -13.97
C ASN A 129 -2.84 6.54 -13.38
N CYS A 130 -3.62 6.18 -12.39
CA CYS A 130 -3.67 4.79 -11.89
C CYS A 130 -4.42 3.85 -12.86
N GLN A 131 -4.35 4.13 -14.17
CA GLN A 131 -4.82 3.24 -15.25
C GLN A 131 -6.08 2.44 -14.88
N ASN A 132 -7.25 2.98 -14.90
CA ASN A 132 -8.51 2.27 -14.59
C ASN A 132 -8.70 1.82 -13.12
N LEU A 133 -7.76 2.10 -12.23
CA LEU A 133 -7.93 1.91 -10.80
C LEU A 133 -8.27 3.26 -10.16
N HIS A 134 -9.50 3.39 -9.71
CA HIS A 134 -9.95 4.55 -8.94
C HIS A 134 -10.02 4.15 -7.48
N PHE A 135 -9.19 4.78 -6.66
CA PHE A 135 -9.18 4.57 -5.23
C PHE A 135 -10.02 5.62 -4.54
N ASP A 136 -10.91 5.17 -3.66
CA ASP A 136 -11.61 6.00 -2.70
C ASP A 136 -11.07 5.72 -1.31
N PHE A 137 -10.92 6.76 -0.51
CA PHE A 137 -10.51 6.61 0.88
C PHE A 137 -11.64 5.98 1.69
N GLU A 138 -11.31 4.97 2.49
CA GLU A 138 -12.28 4.28 3.36
C GLU A 138 -12.07 4.69 4.81
N ASP A 139 -10.95 4.31 5.41
CA ASP A 139 -10.60 4.69 6.77
C ASP A 139 -9.09 4.61 7.07
N GLU A 140 -8.71 5.14 8.23
CA GLU A 140 -7.36 5.04 8.77
C GLU A 140 -7.41 5.05 10.30
N TYR A 141 -6.56 4.24 10.94
CA TYR A 141 -6.48 4.15 12.40
C TYR A 141 -5.21 3.44 12.89
N ASP A 142 -4.86 3.70 14.15
CA ASP A 142 -3.84 2.94 14.85
C ASP A 142 -4.33 1.51 15.08
N GLN A 143 -3.48 0.54 14.72
CA GLN A 143 -3.74 -0.88 14.88
C GLN A 143 -2.74 -1.49 15.85
N TRP A 144 -3.19 -2.42 16.66
CA TRP A 144 -2.30 -3.19 17.50
C TRP A 144 -1.44 -4.15 16.66
N THR A 145 -0.16 -4.28 17.03
CA THR A 145 0.78 -5.23 16.41
C THR A 145 1.45 -6.09 17.47
N LYS A 146 1.72 -7.35 17.12
CA LYS A 146 2.52 -8.27 17.95
C LYS A 146 4.02 -7.98 17.87
N THR A 147 4.45 -7.20 16.89
CA THR A 147 5.85 -6.90 16.68
C THR A 147 6.34 -5.91 17.72
N VAL A 148 7.22 -6.40 18.61
CA VAL A 148 7.78 -5.57 19.67
C VAL A 148 8.64 -4.45 19.10
N GLY A 149 8.46 -3.23 19.62
CA GLY A 149 9.20 -2.05 19.21
C GLY A 149 8.69 -1.39 17.92
N TYR A 150 7.52 -1.77 17.44
CA TYR A 150 6.89 -1.17 16.27
C TYR A 150 5.50 -0.62 16.58
N LYS A 151 5.15 0.45 15.88
CA LYS A 151 3.80 0.98 15.78
C LYS A 151 3.21 0.59 14.43
N LEU A 152 1.94 0.26 14.41
CA LEU A 152 1.19 -0.08 13.20
C LEU A 152 0.08 0.93 12.98
N TYR A 153 0.07 1.53 11.81
CA TYR A 153 -1.01 2.40 11.34
C TYR A 153 -1.63 1.81 10.08
N ARG A 154 -2.92 1.57 10.09
CA ARG A 154 -3.66 0.98 8.98
C ARG A 154 -4.38 2.04 8.18
N LEU A 155 -4.18 2.01 6.87
CA LEU A 155 -4.84 2.84 5.89
C LEU A 155 -5.57 1.95 4.90
N THR A 156 -6.88 2.19 4.70
CA THR A 156 -7.71 1.38 3.82
C THR A 156 -8.32 2.23 2.71
N PHE A 157 -8.20 1.74 1.49
CA PHE A 157 -8.85 2.27 0.30
C PHE A 157 -9.88 1.27 -0.23
N PHE A 158 -10.90 1.81 -0.84
CA PHE A 158 -11.87 1.06 -1.61
C PHE A 158 -11.64 1.31 -3.10
N TYR A 159 -11.75 0.27 -3.91
CA TYR A 159 -11.72 0.41 -5.36
C TYR A 159 -12.62 -0.62 -6.04
N ILE A 160 -13.02 -0.31 -7.27
CA ILE A 160 -13.93 -1.12 -8.04
C ILE A 160 -13.20 -1.65 -9.27
N THR A 161 -13.35 -2.94 -9.56
CA THR A 161 -12.95 -3.52 -10.83
C THR A 161 -14.18 -3.91 -11.63
N THR A 162 -14.18 -3.55 -12.91
CA THR A 162 -15.18 -4.01 -13.88
C THR A 162 -14.69 -5.29 -14.53
N VAL A 163 -15.59 -6.21 -14.64
CA VAL A 163 -15.31 -7.50 -15.31
C VAL A 163 -15.60 -7.40 -16.80
#